data_7ee4a6c062f502a347cf8f76372c4088
#
_entry.id   7ee4a6c062f502a347cf8f76372c4088
#
_cell.length_a   1.000
_cell.length_b   1.000
_cell.length_c   1.000
_cell.angle_alpha   90.00
_cell.angle_beta   90.00
_cell.angle_gamma   90.00
#
_symmetry.space_group_name_H-M   'P 1'
#
loop_
_entity.id
_entity.type
_entity.pdbx_description
1 polymer ?
#
loop_
_entity_poly.entity_id
_entity_poly.type
_entity_poly.pdbx_seq_one_letter_code
_entity_poly.pdbx_strand_id
1 'polypeptide(L)'
;MYKLEYSTQFKKDFKKVAKMPIPDVIEVGKVISTLQAEKKLEEKYADHALTGNWLDYRDCHIKPDLVLIYKIESMTLKLARIGSHSEVFK
;
A
#
# COMPACT_ATOMS: atom_id res chain seq x y z
N MET A 1 0.38 -10.64 -14.20
CA MET A 1 0.29 -10.44 -12.74
C MET A 1 1.67 -10.15 -12.17
N TYR A 2 1.78 -9.08 -11.36
CA TYR A 2 3.06 -8.74 -10.72
C TYR A 2 3.44 -9.73 -9.65
N LYS A 3 4.74 -9.95 -9.47
CA LYS A 3 5.25 -10.62 -8.27
C LYS A 3 5.07 -9.68 -7.08
N LEU A 4 4.87 -10.24 -5.88
CA LEU A 4 4.79 -9.44 -4.65
C LEU A 4 6.12 -9.48 -3.92
N GLU A 5 6.53 -8.31 -3.43
CA GLU A 5 7.71 -8.18 -2.57
C GLU A 5 7.33 -7.30 -1.38
N TYR A 6 7.66 -7.76 -0.19
CA TYR A 6 7.35 -7.05 1.05
C TYR A 6 8.64 -6.54 1.66
N SER A 7 8.73 -5.23 1.93
CA SER A 7 9.87 -4.71 2.68
C SER A 7 9.84 -5.22 4.11
N THR A 8 10.98 -5.21 4.77
CA THR A 8 11.06 -5.56 6.20
C THR A 8 10.14 -4.66 7.02
N GLN A 9 10.11 -3.36 6.69
CA GLN A 9 9.28 -2.41 7.42
C GLN A 9 7.79 -2.66 7.16
N PHE A 10 7.41 -3.01 5.93
CA PHE A 10 6.02 -3.35 5.62
C PHE A 10 5.56 -4.54 6.48
N LYS A 11 6.39 -5.56 6.62
CA LYS A 11 6.05 -6.72 7.44
C LYS A 11 5.81 -6.33 8.90
N LYS A 12 6.61 -5.41 9.44
CA LYS A 12 6.41 -4.89 10.80
C LYS A 12 5.12 -4.06 10.88
N ASP A 13 4.89 -3.18 9.91
CA ASP A 13 3.67 -2.37 9.84
C ASP A 13 2.43 -3.25 9.82
N PHE A 14 2.47 -4.33 9.05
CA PHE A 14 1.30 -5.17 8.83
C PHE A 14 0.84 -5.89 10.11
N LYS A 15 1.69 -6.05 11.09
CA LYS A 15 1.29 -6.63 12.37
C LYS A 15 0.18 -5.83 13.03
N LYS A 16 0.20 -4.51 12.91
CA LYS A 16 -0.87 -3.64 13.42
C LYS A 16 -2.12 -3.75 12.56
N VAL A 17 -1.94 -3.79 11.24
CA VAL A 17 -3.06 -3.89 10.30
C VAL A 17 -3.83 -5.20 10.51
N ALA A 18 -3.13 -6.29 10.78
CA ALA A 18 -3.74 -7.59 11.00
C ALA A 18 -4.66 -7.63 12.23
N LYS A 19 -4.52 -6.66 13.14
CA LYS A 19 -5.35 -6.54 14.35
C LYS A 19 -6.55 -5.62 14.15
N MET A 20 -6.69 -4.99 12.98
CA MET A 20 -7.82 -4.13 12.68
C MET A 20 -9.09 -4.97 12.50
N PRO A 21 -10.28 -4.33 12.49
CA PRO A 21 -11.51 -5.05 12.19
C PRO A 21 -11.41 -5.83 10.89
N ILE A 22 -12.02 -7.01 10.85
CA ILE A 22 -11.94 -7.89 9.68
C ILE A 22 -12.28 -7.18 8.35
N PRO A 23 -13.35 -6.34 8.26
CA PRO A 23 -13.65 -5.66 7.00
C PRO A 23 -12.49 -4.78 6.50
N ASP A 24 -11.73 -4.17 7.41
CA ASP A 24 -10.60 -3.32 7.04
C ASP A 24 -9.44 -4.15 6.48
N VAL A 25 -9.16 -5.30 7.11
CA VAL A 25 -8.13 -6.21 6.62
C VAL A 25 -8.49 -6.74 5.24
N ILE A 26 -9.76 -7.08 5.02
CA ILE A 26 -10.25 -7.51 3.71
C ILE A 26 -10.05 -6.41 2.67
N GLU A 27 -10.34 -5.16 3.02
CA GLU A 27 -10.15 -4.04 2.09
C GLU A 27 -8.69 -3.88 1.70
N VAL A 28 -7.76 -4.03 2.65
CA VAL A 28 -6.32 -4.02 2.36
C VAL A 28 -5.96 -5.09 1.34
N GLY A 29 -6.44 -6.32 1.55
CA GLY A 29 -6.20 -7.43 0.63
C GLY A 29 -6.76 -7.15 -0.76
N LYS A 30 -7.94 -6.56 -0.83
CA LYS A 30 -8.59 -6.22 -2.10
C LYS A 30 -7.76 -5.20 -2.88
N VAL A 31 -7.25 -4.17 -2.21
CA VAL A 31 -6.42 -3.14 -2.85
C VAL A 31 -5.13 -3.77 -3.38
N ILE A 32 -4.45 -4.56 -2.57
CA ILE A 32 -3.20 -5.22 -2.98
C ILE A 32 -3.45 -6.15 -4.15
N SER A 33 -4.52 -6.95 -4.12
CA SER A 33 -4.87 -7.86 -5.21
C SER A 33 -5.16 -7.11 -6.50
N THR A 34 -5.84 -5.98 -6.42
CA THR A 34 -6.15 -5.16 -7.59
C THR A 34 -4.87 -4.64 -8.24
N LEU A 35 -3.94 -4.12 -7.42
CA LEU A 35 -2.64 -3.65 -7.92
C LEU A 35 -1.83 -4.81 -8.51
N GLN A 36 -1.81 -5.95 -7.84
CA GLN A 36 -1.07 -7.12 -8.33
C GLN A 36 -1.61 -7.62 -9.67
N ALA A 37 -2.92 -7.52 -9.87
CA ALA A 37 -3.55 -7.92 -11.12
C ALA A 37 -3.36 -6.90 -12.24
N GLU A 38 -2.54 -5.86 -12.03
CA GLU A 38 -2.23 -4.81 -13.00
C GLU A 38 -3.47 -4.00 -13.38
N LYS A 39 -4.43 -3.90 -12.48
CA LYS A 39 -5.65 -3.13 -12.66
C LYS A 39 -5.54 -1.78 -11.97
N LYS A 40 -6.26 -0.80 -12.51
CA LYS A 40 -6.32 0.53 -11.92
C LYS A 40 -7.22 0.51 -10.69
N LEU A 41 -6.78 1.19 -9.62
CA LEU A 41 -7.60 1.37 -8.43
C LEU A 41 -8.74 2.37 -8.70
N GLU A 42 -9.86 2.18 -8.02
CA GLU A 42 -10.97 3.14 -8.06
C GLU A 42 -10.50 4.49 -7.50
N GLU A 43 -11.12 5.56 -7.96
CA GLU A 43 -10.74 6.93 -7.57
C GLU A 43 -10.82 7.17 -6.06
N LYS A 44 -11.71 6.46 -5.37
CA LYS A 44 -11.87 6.63 -3.92
C LYS A 44 -10.59 6.31 -3.13
N TYR A 45 -9.66 5.55 -3.72
CA TYR A 45 -8.40 5.22 -3.07
C TYR A 45 -7.32 6.29 -3.27
N ALA A 46 -7.58 7.30 -4.07
CA ALA A 46 -6.68 8.45 -4.27
C ALA A 46 -5.23 8.06 -4.58
N ASP A 47 -5.05 7.08 -5.46
CA ASP A 47 -3.72 6.61 -5.87
C ASP A 47 -2.97 7.73 -6.61
N HIS A 48 -1.78 8.08 -6.14
CA HIS A 48 -0.97 9.11 -6.78
C HIS A 48 0.52 8.94 -6.53
N ALA A 49 1.32 9.54 -7.40
CA ALA A 49 2.77 9.51 -7.29
C ALA A 49 3.26 10.41 -6.16
N LEU A 50 4.32 9.97 -5.49
CA LEU A 50 4.96 10.72 -4.41
C LEU A 50 6.17 11.49 -4.92
N THR A 51 6.64 12.44 -4.12
CA THR A 51 7.81 13.25 -4.39
C THR A 51 8.76 13.20 -3.19
N GLY A 52 9.88 13.94 -3.28
CA GLY A 52 10.83 14.04 -2.18
C GLY A 52 11.52 12.69 -1.90
N ASN A 53 11.57 12.33 -0.63
CA ASN A 53 12.22 11.10 -0.19
C ASN A 53 11.56 9.83 -0.74
N TRP A 54 10.30 9.94 -1.18
CA TRP A 54 9.54 8.83 -1.74
C TRP A 54 9.43 8.92 -3.26
N LEU A 55 10.34 9.64 -3.91
CA LEU A 55 10.35 9.71 -5.38
C LEU A 55 10.35 8.30 -5.98
N ASP A 56 9.57 8.11 -7.04
CA ASP A 56 9.33 6.84 -7.74
C ASP A 56 8.39 5.89 -7.01
N TYR A 57 7.95 6.24 -5.82
CA TYR A 57 6.91 5.48 -5.12
C TYR A 57 5.54 6.14 -5.35
N ARG A 58 4.51 5.38 -5.06
CA ARG A 58 3.12 5.85 -5.10
C ARG A 58 2.48 5.56 -3.76
N ASP A 59 1.41 6.29 -3.44
CA ASP A 59 0.58 5.90 -2.30
C ASP A 59 -0.88 5.78 -2.72
N CYS A 60 -1.64 5.05 -1.93
CA CYS A 60 -3.10 5.04 -2.03
C CYS A 60 -3.68 5.01 -0.63
N HIS A 61 -4.90 5.54 -0.51
CA HIS A 61 -5.61 5.65 0.76
C HIS A 61 -6.64 4.53 0.82
N ILE A 62 -6.33 3.46 1.54
CA ILE A 62 -7.26 2.33 1.71
C ILE A 62 -8.42 2.76 2.57
N LYS A 63 -8.12 3.52 3.62
CA LYS A 63 -9.06 4.22 4.50
C LYS A 63 -8.55 5.66 4.61
N PRO A 64 -9.35 6.62 5.11
CA PRO A 64 -8.88 8.01 5.21
C PRO A 64 -7.52 8.17 5.90
N ASP A 65 -7.22 7.36 6.91
CA ASP A 65 -5.91 7.38 7.56
C ASP A 65 -5.23 6.01 7.56
N LEU A 66 -5.41 5.25 6.51
CA LEU A 66 -4.68 4.01 6.30
C LEU A 66 -4.07 4.07 4.89
N VAL A 67 -2.77 4.34 4.84
CA VAL A 67 -2.04 4.61 3.60
C VAL A 67 -1.13 3.45 3.28
N LEU A 68 -1.11 3.05 2.00
CA LEU A 68 -0.18 2.06 1.47
C LEU A 68 0.80 2.78 0.55
N ILE A 69 2.10 2.63 0.83
CA ILE A 69 3.16 3.13 -0.06
C ILE A 69 3.74 1.95 -0.81
N TYR A 70 3.80 2.05 -2.12
CA TYR A 70 4.26 0.97 -2.98
C TYR A 70 4.96 1.51 -4.22
N LYS A 71 5.62 0.62 -4.93
CA LYS A 71 6.16 0.95 -6.25
C LYS A 71 6.14 -0.29 -7.12
N ILE A 72 6.02 -0.08 -8.42
CA ILE A 72 6.07 -1.17 -9.40
C ILE A 72 7.36 -1.01 -10.18
N GLU A 73 8.18 -2.06 -10.16
CA GLU A 73 9.49 -2.05 -10.81
C GLU A 73 9.84 -3.47 -11.25
N SER A 74 10.27 -3.63 -12.49
CA SER A 74 10.66 -4.94 -13.03
C SER A 74 9.60 -6.02 -12.81
N MET A 75 8.35 -5.69 -13.15
CA MET A 75 7.21 -6.60 -13.02
C MET A 75 6.98 -7.08 -11.59
N THR A 76 7.40 -6.29 -10.64
CA THR A 76 7.25 -6.59 -9.21
C THR A 76 6.50 -5.46 -8.52
N LEU A 77 5.48 -5.81 -7.74
CA LEU A 77 4.79 -4.88 -6.86
C LEU A 77 5.51 -4.90 -5.51
N LYS A 78 6.21 -3.81 -5.22
CA LYS A 78 7.00 -3.67 -3.99
C LYS A 78 6.19 -2.89 -2.96
N LEU A 79 5.78 -3.57 -1.90
CA LEU A 79 5.03 -2.97 -0.81
C LEU A 79 6.02 -2.43 0.22
N ALA A 80 6.08 -1.10 0.37
CA ALA A 80 7.10 -0.43 1.17
C ALA A 80 6.64 -0.13 2.59
N ARG A 81 5.47 0.46 2.75
CA ARG A 81 4.92 0.84 4.06
C ARG A 81 3.40 0.73 4.05
N ILE A 82 2.82 0.49 5.21
CA ILE A 82 1.37 0.61 5.42
C ILE A 82 1.11 1.12 6.85
N GLY A 83 0.21 2.08 7.00
CA GLY A 83 -0.10 2.66 8.31
C GLY A 83 -0.76 4.02 8.18
N SER A 84 -0.85 4.74 9.30
CA SER A 84 -1.38 6.09 9.29
C SER A 84 -0.41 7.05 8.60
N HIS A 85 -0.90 8.23 8.21
CA HIS A 85 -0.05 9.26 7.61
C HIS A 85 1.15 9.58 8.51
N SER A 86 0.91 9.77 9.80
CA SER A 86 1.98 10.14 10.72
C SER A 86 3.01 9.02 10.90
N GLU A 87 2.61 7.76 10.72
CA GLU A 87 3.53 6.64 10.83
C GLU A 87 4.39 6.48 9.58
N VAL A 88 3.80 6.58 8.40
CA VAL A 88 4.52 6.27 7.15
C VAL A 88 5.26 7.47 6.57
N PHE A 89 4.88 8.70 6.93
CA PHE A 89 5.50 9.93 6.43
C PHE A 89 6.27 10.71 7.49
N LYS A 90 6.82 10.03 8.43
CA LYS A 90 7.67 10.68 9.45
C LYS A 90 8.88 11.37 8.84
#